data_5885af550ef6e998276e6429a9106231
#
_entry.id   5885af550ef6e998276e6429a9106231
#
_cell.length_a   1.000
_cell.length_b   1.000
_cell.length_c   1.000
_cell.angle_alpha   90.00
_cell.angle_beta   90.00
_cell.angle_gamma   90.00
#
_symmetry.space_group_name_H-M   'P 1'
#
loop_
_entity.id
_entity.type
_entity.pdbx_description
1 polymer ?
#
loop_
_entity_poly.entity_id
_entity_poly.type
_entity_poly.pdbx_seq_one_letter_code
_entity_poly.pdbx_strand_id
1 'polypeptide(L)'
;RLQTDYIDLYQAHQDDPQTPLEETLGAFAELIKQGKVKAIGASNYTAPRLKAALDVAKANNLPRYESLQPLYNLMERPAFEAELQSLCIAEEVGAINYFALAAGFLSGKYKSEADCVGRRGESAKKYLATDKGKAVIAALLAQAQRIGAAPSEVAIAWCREKSGITAPIASATSLSQMQSLIRAAALELDKDSIAALDEASA
;
A
#
# COMPACT_ATOMS: atom_id res chain seq x y z
N ARG A 1 8.24 -19.56 13.70
CA ARG A 1 8.83 -18.91 12.51
C ARG A 1 9.34 -17.51 12.84
N LEU A 2 8.57 -16.72 13.60
CA LEU A 2 8.91 -15.34 13.91
C LEU A 2 9.95 -15.22 15.05
N GLN A 3 10.17 -16.28 15.81
CA GLN A 3 11.11 -16.28 16.97
C GLN A 3 10.81 -15.14 17.95
N THR A 4 9.53 -14.86 18.20
CA THR A 4 9.03 -13.87 19.15
C THR A 4 7.79 -14.42 19.85
N ASP A 5 7.52 -13.95 21.05
CA ASP A 5 6.37 -14.36 21.86
C ASP A 5 5.12 -13.51 21.57
N TYR A 6 5.28 -12.41 20.86
CA TYR A 6 4.19 -11.49 20.50
C TYR A 6 4.30 -10.95 19.08
N ILE A 7 3.22 -10.39 18.58
CA ILE A 7 3.11 -9.69 17.28
C ILE A 7 2.84 -8.22 17.57
N ASP A 8 3.67 -7.31 17.02
CA ASP A 8 3.47 -5.87 17.21
C ASP A 8 2.20 -5.37 16.52
N LEU A 9 1.98 -5.77 15.27
CA LEU A 9 0.77 -5.44 14.49
C LEU A 9 0.22 -6.69 13.83
N TYR A 10 -0.99 -7.10 14.22
CA TYR A 10 -1.71 -8.22 13.61
C TYR A 10 -2.87 -7.72 12.77
N GLN A 11 -2.87 -8.02 11.47
CA GLN A 11 -3.83 -7.48 10.53
C GLN A 11 -4.87 -8.52 10.08
N ALA A 12 -6.16 -8.15 10.11
CA ALA A 12 -7.21 -8.87 9.40
C ALA A 12 -6.93 -8.74 7.89
N HIS A 13 -6.56 -9.85 7.23
CA HIS A 13 -6.14 -9.84 5.82
C HIS A 13 -7.24 -9.39 4.88
N GLN A 14 -8.48 -9.74 5.20
CA GLN A 14 -9.66 -9.42 4.42
C GLN A 14 -10.88 -9.34 5.33
N ASP A 15 -11.84 -8.48 4.98
CA ASP A 15 -13.15 -8.46 5.63
C ASP A 15 -13.94 -9.74 5.32
N ASP A 16 -14.65 -10.24 6.30
CA ASP A 16 -15.71 -11.23 6.14
C ASP A 16 -17.06 -10.59 6.47
N PRO A 17 -17.86 -10.22 5.45
CA PRO A 17 -19.15 -9.58 5.66
C PRO A 17 -20.18 -10.45 6.40
N GLN A 18 -19.96 -11.77 6.48
CA GLN A 18 -20.84 -12.71 7.17
C GLN A 18 -20.54 -12.80 8.67
N THR A 19 -19.32 -12.43 9.09
CA THR A 19 -18.93 -12.40 10.50
C THR A 19 -19.22 -11.02 11.10
N PRO A 20 -19.97 -10.95 12.23
CA PRO A 20 -20.17 -9.70 12.96
C PRO A 20 -18.83 -9.06 13.35
N LEU A 21 -18.75 -7.73 13.23
CA LEU A 21 -17.51 -6.98 13.55
C LEU A 21 -17.15 -7.12 15.03
N GLU A 22 -18.15 -7.18 15.93
CA GLU A 22 -17.95 -7.40 17.36
C GLU A 22 -17.26 -8.72 17.65
N GLU A 23 -17.60 -9.78 16.91
CA GLU A 23 -17.00 -11.09 17.08
C GLU A 23 -15.52 -11.07 16.68
N THR A 24 -15.22 -10.50 15.52
CA THR A 24 -13.84 -10.35 15.03
C THR A 24 -12.99 -9.49 15.98
N LEU A 25 -13.51 -8.33 16.38
CA LEU A 25 -12.79 -7.42 17.29
C LEU A 25 -12.67 -8.01 18.71
N GLY A 26 -13.68 -8.78 19.17
CA GLY A 26 -13.64 -9.51 20.43
C GLY A 26 -12.54 -10.58 20.45
N ALA A 27 -12.38 -11.33 19.36
CA ALA A 27 -11.30 -12.30 19.21
C ALA A 27 -9.91 -11.63 19.25
N PHE A 28 -9.75 -10.47 18.61
CA PHE A 28 -8.52 -9.68 18.71
C PHE A 28 -8.28 -9.15 20.13
N ALA A 29 -9.34 -8.72 20.84
CA ALA A 29 -9.25 -8.26 22.22
C ALA A 29 -8.66 -9.36 23.14
N GLU A 30 -9.08 -10.60 22.96
CA GLU A 30 -8.54 -11.73 23.72
C GLU A 30 -7.04 -11.97 23.42
N LEU A 31 -6.60 -11.81 22.17
CA LEU A 31 -5.18 -11.93 21.82
C LEU A 31 -4.32 -10.80 22.44
N ILE A 32 -4.86 -9.58 22.47
CA ILE A 32 -4.21 -8.44 23.13
C ILE A 32 -4.13 -8.66 24.65
N LYS A 33 -5.22 -9.08 25.27
CA LYS A 33 -5.28 -9.39 26.69
C LYS A 33 -4.29 -10.49 27.10
N GLN A 34 -4.05 -11.47 26.23
CA GLN A 34 -3.06 -12.52 26.42
C GLN A 34 -1.61 -12.05 26.17
N GLY A 35 -1.39 -10.79 25.78
CA GLY A 35 -0.07 -10.25 25.43
C GLY A 35 0.53 -10.79 24.15
N LYS A 36 -0.26 -11.52 23.33
CA LYS A 36 0.21 -12.10 22.05
C LYS A 36 0.22 -11.09 20.90
N VAL A 37 -0.59 -10.05 21.00
CA VAL A 37 -0.71 -8.98 20.00
C VAL A 37 -0.69 -7.64 20.71
N LYS A 38 0.05 -6.65 20.18
CA LYS A 38 0.07 -5.28 20.71
C LYS A 38 -0.96 -4.37 20.07
N ALA A 39 -1.05 -4.40 18.74
CA ALA A 39 -1.97 -3.60 17.96
C ALA A 39 -2.60 -4.43 16.84
N ILE A 40 -3.77 -4.02 16.38
CA ILE A 40 -4.47 -4.66 15.27
C ILE A 40 -4.67 -3.71 14.10
N GLY A 41 -4.79 -4.26 12.91
CA GLY A 41 -5.05 -3.52 11.67
C GLY A 41 -6.01 -4.28 10.75
N ALA A 42 -6.45 -3.61 9.71
CA ALA A 42 -7.30 -4.15 8.67
C ALA A 42 -6.59 -4.13 7.31
N SER A 43 -7.01 -4.99 6.39
CA SER A 43 -6.59 -4.98 4.99
C SER A 43 -7.79 -5.31 4.10
N ASN A 44 -7.87 -4.69 2.93
CA ASN A 44 -8.95 -4.92 1.95
C ASN A 44 -10.36 -4.63 2.51
N TYR A 45 -10.48 -3.66 3.39
CA TYR A 45 -11.77 -3.12 3.86
C TYR A 45 -12.22 -1.98 2.95
N THR A 46 -13.52 -1.86 2.71
CA THR A 46 -14.13 -0.66 2.14
C THR A 46 -14.23 0.45 3.19
N ALA A 47 -14.37 1.71 2.78
CA ALA A 47 -14.50 2.83 3.72
C ALA A 47 -15.71 2.68 4.66
N PRO A 48 -16.93 2.33 4.18
CA PRO A 48 -18.06 2.08 5.08
C PRO A 48 -17.80 0.96 6.08
N ARG A 49 -17.12 -0.10 5.66
CA ARG A 49 -16.85 -1.25 6.52
C ARG A 49 -15.78 -0.96 7.57
N LEU A 50 -14.73 -0.23 7.19
CA LEU A 50 -13.71 0.25 8.12
C LEU A 50 -14.34 1.19 9.17
N LYS A 51 -15.15 2.16 8.71
CA LYS A 51 -15.86 3.08 9.62
C LYS A 51 -16.76 2.33 10.60
N ALA A 52 -17.54 1.37 10.11
CA ALA A 52 -18.38 0.54 10.98
C ALA A 52 -17.56 -0.22 12.03
N ALA A 53 -16.39 -0.78 11.65
CA ALA A 53 -15.51 -1.46 12.59
C ALA A 53 -14.96 -0.52 13.68
N LEU A 54 -14.58 0.71 13.32
CA LEU A 54 -14.14 1.72 14.28
C LEU A 54 -15.28 2.15 15.23
N ASP A 55 -16.49 2.32 14.72
CA ASP A 55 -17.66 2.66 15.52
C ASP A 55 -18.03 1.54 16.49
N VAL A 56 -18.02 0.29 16.03
CA VAL A 56 -18.25 -0.90 16.87
C VAL A 56 -17.18 -1.00 17.97
N ALA A 57 -15.90 -0.81 17.64
CA ALA A 57 -14.81 -0.79 18.60
C ALA A 57 -15.06 0.23 19.71
N LYS A 58 -15.42 1.46 19.32
CA LYS A 58 -15.72 2.55 20.26
C LYS A 58 -16.96 2.26 21.12
N ALA A 59 -18.03 1.79 20.51
CA ALA A 59 -19.31 1.54 21.23
C ALA A 59 -19.19 0.41 22.26
N ASN A 60 -18.38 -0.61 21.98
CA ASN A 60 -18.22 -1.80 22.81
C ASN A 60 -16.94 -1.81 23.65
N ASN A 61 -16.17 -0.71 23.66
CA ASN A 61 -14.88 -0.62 24.34
C ASN A 61 -13.91 -1.76 23.92
N LEU A 62 -13.89 -2.08 22.63
CA LEU A 62 -13.01 -3.06 21.99
C LEU A 62 -11.79 -2.36 21.38
N PRO A 63 -10.68 -3.10 21.14
CA PRO A 63 -9.54 -2.54 20.40
C PRO A 63 -9.96 -2.11 19.00
N ARG A 64 -9.45 -0.96 18.55
CA ARG A 64 -9.70 -0.44 17.20
C ARG A 64 -8.63 -0.89 16.24
N TYR A 65 -8.92 -0.87 14.96
CA TYR A 65 -7.88 -0.96 13.94
C TYR A 65 -7.02 0.31 13.91
N GLU A 66 -5.73 0.17 14.19
CA GLU A 66 -4.74 1.26 14.17
C GLU A 66 -4.15 1.48 12.76
N SER A 67 -4.28 0.50 11.89
CA SER A 67 -3.81 0.58 10.52
C SER A 67 -4.77 -0.02 9.51
N LEU A 68 -4.71 0.51 8.29
CA LEU A 68 -5.29 -0.08 7.09
C LEU A 68 -4.17 -0.46 6.12
N GLN A 69 -4.25 -1.65 5.52
CA GLN A 69 -3.35 -2.03 4.43
C GLN A 69 -4.11 -2.05 3.10
N PRO A 70 -4.17 -0.93 2.35
CA PRO A 70 -4.88 -0.84 1.09
C PRO A 70 -4.00 -1.19 -0.11
N LEU A 71 -4.62 -1.61 -1.22
CA LEU A 71 -4.01 -1.57 -2.54
C LEU A 71 -3.84 -0.11 -2.97
N TYR A 72 -2.60 0.33 -3.19
CA TYR A 72 -2.36 1.69 -3.66
C TYR A 72 -1.00 1.83 -4.36
N ASN A 73 -0.99 2.40 -5.54
CA ASN A 73 0.18 2.73 -6.34
C ASN A 73 -0.25 3.63 -7.52
N LEU A 74 0.69 4.06 -8.38
CA LEU A 74 0.42 4.91 -9.55
C LEU A 74 -0.63 4.34 -10.53
N MET A 75 -0.89 3.04 -10.54
CA MET A 75 -1.89 2.41 -11.40
C MET A 75 -3.25 2.26 -10.70
N GLU A 76 -3.24 2.10 -9.37
CA GLU A 76 -4.39 1.72 -8.55
C GLU A 76 -4.66 2.81 -7.49
N ARG A 77 -5.10 3.98 -7.93
CA ARG A 77 -5.36 5.15 -7.07
C ARG A 77 -6.79 5.24 -6.54
N PRO A 78 -7.84 5.06 -7.41
CA PRO A 78 -9.20 5.44 -7.03
C PRO A 78 -9.74 4.71 -5.79
N ALA A 79 -9.41 3.42 -5.62
CA ALA A 79 -9.91 2.63 -4.50
C ALA A 79 -9.51 3.18 -3.13
N PHE A 80 -8.35 3.84 -3.02
CA PHE A 80 -7.91 4.48 -1.78
C PHE A 80 -8.30 5.95 -1.74
N GLU A 81 -8.07 6.72 -2.81
CA GLU A 81 -8.22 8.17 -2.82
C GLU A 81 -9.69 8.64 -2.76
N ALA A 82 -10.67 7.81 -3.20
CA ALA A 82 -12.07 8.23 -3.21
C ALA A 82 -12.63 8.47 -1.79
N GLU A 83 -12.49 7.50 -0.90
CA GLU A 83 -13.12 7.56 0.43
C GLU A 83 -12.19 7.11 1.56
N LEU A 84 -11.35 6.09 1.33
CA LEU A 84 -10.50 5.50 2.37
C LEU A 84 -9.44 6.48 2.87
N GLN A 85 -8.86 7.29 1.99
CA GLN A 85 -7.83 8.27 2.34
C GLN A 85 -8.35 9.28 3.35
N SER A 86 -9.48 9.92 3.06
CA SER A 86 -10.09 10.91 3.94
C SER A 86 -10.54 10.30 5.27
N LEU A 87 -11.07 9.08 5.24
CA LEU A 87 -11.43 8.33 6.45
C LEU A 87 -10.22 8.02 7.31
N CYS A 88 -9.14 7.50 6.72
CA CYS A 88 -7.91 7.19 7.45
C CYS A 88 -7.31 8.43 8.11
N ILE A 89 -7.30 9.57 7.40
CA ILE A 89 -6.83 10.85 7.96
C ILE A 89 -7.73 11.30 9.12
N ALA A 90 -9.05 11.30 8.93
CA ALA A 90 -10.01 11.77 9.94
C ALA A 90 -10.03 10.91 11.21
N GLU A 91 -9.84 9.62 11.06
CA GLU A 91 -9.85 8.66 12.17
C GLU A 91 -8.44 8.33 12.68
N GLU A 92 -7.39 8.99 12.18
CA GLU A 92 -5.99 8.75 12.56
C GLU A 92 -5.59 7.26 12.40
N VAL A 93 -6.05 6.61 11.33
CA VAL A 93 -5.68 5.24 10.96
C VAL A 93 -4.51 5.28 10.00
N GLY A 94 -3.37 4.67 10.38
CA GLY A 94 -2.19 4.63 9.52
C GLY A 94 -2.40 3.76 8.29
N ALA A 95 -2.19 4.30 7.07
CA ALA A 95 -2.26 3.49 5.86
C ALA A 95 -0.89 2.95 5.45
N ILE A 96 -0.79 1.62 5.32
CA ILE A 96 0.42 0.88 4.93
C ILE A 96 0.13 0.18 3.61
N ASN A 97 0.32 0.88 2.47
CA ASN A 97 -0.12 0.36 1.19
C ASN A 97 0.73 -0.80 0.67
N TYR A 98 0.06 -1.81 0.12
CA TYR A 98 0.71 -2.91 -0.58
C TYR A 98 0.71 -2.70 -2.09
N PHE A 99 1.50 -3.50 -2.83
CA PHE A 99 1.64 -3.43 -4.28
C PHE A 99 2.24 -2.11 -4.79
N ALA A 100 3.03 -1.41 -3.99
CA ALA A 100 3.65 -0.13 -4.32
C ALA A 100 4.35 -0.10 -5.70
N LEU A 101 4.82 -1.25 -6.21
CA LEU A 101 5.45 -1.41 -7.52
C LEU A 101 4.56 -2.06 -8.58
N ALA A 102 3.23 -2.18 -8.36
CA ALA A 102 2.28 -2.77 -9.32
C ALA A 102 2.78 -4.10 -9.92
N ALA A 103 3.06 -5.11 -9.08
CA ALA A 103 3.66 -6.40 -9.46
C ALA A 103 5.04 -6.29 -10.16
N GLY A 104 5.73 -5.15 -9.98
CA GLY A 104 7.02 -4.86 -10.61
C GLY A 104 6.90 -4.11 -11.93
N PHE A 105 5.71 -3.75 -12.39
CA PHE A 105 5.50 -2.89 -13.56
C PHE A 105 6.22 -1.55 -13.39
N LEU A 106 6.08 -0.91 -12.25
CA LEU A 106 6.69 0.39 -11.93
C LEU A 106 8.21 0.33 -11.66
N SER A 107 8.84 -0.83 -11.82
CA SER A 107 10.30 -0.91 -11.80
C SER A 107 10.96 -0.53 -13.14
N GLY A 108 10.17 -0.34 -14.21
CA GLY A 108 10.67 0.00 -15.54
C GLY A 108 11.35 -1.16 -16.31
N LYS A 109 11.31 -2.39 -15.77
CA LYS A 109 11.94 -3.56 -16.41
C LYS A 109 11.15 -4.14 -17.58
N TYR A 110 9.84 -3.91 -17.64
CA TYR A 110 8.97 -4.39 -18.70
C TYR A 110 8.84 -3.32 -19.79
N LYS A 111 9.60 -3.45 -20.87
CA LYS A 111 9.62 -2.51 -22.00
C LYS A 111 8.67 -2.93 -23.12
N SER A 112 8.36 -4.22 -23.19
CA SER A 112 7.49 -4.84 -24.18
C SER A 112 6.72 -6.03 -23.58
N GLU A 113 5.74 -6.55 -24.29
CA GLU A 113 5.04 -7.77 -23.87
C GLU A 113 5.97 -8.99 -23.78
N ALA A 114 7.03 -9.03 -24.58
CA ALA A 114 8.00 -10.11 -24.55
C ALA A 114 8.78 -10.18 -23.22
N ASP A 115 8.91 -9.06 -22.52
CA ASP A 115 9.55 -9.00 -21.20
C ASP A 115 8.65 -9.53 -20.08
N CYS A 116 7.35 -9.66 -20.36
CA CYS A 116 6.33 -10.01 -19.37
C CYS A 116 6.24 -11.54 -19.18
N VAL A 117 7.27 -12.11 -18.53
CA VAL A 117 7.36 -13.55 -18.30
C VAL A 117 6.98 -13.91 -16.85
N GLY A 118 6.27 -15.03 -16.69
CA GLY A 118 5.83 -15.55 -15.39
C GLY A 118 4.68 -14.76 -14.76
N ARG A 119 4.23 -15.19 -13.59
CA ARG A 119 3.03 -14.66 -12.91
C ARG A 119 3.03 -13.13 -12.74
N ARG A 120 4.18 -12.55 -12.40
CA ARG A 120 4.32 -11.08 -12.25
C ARG A 120 4.30 -10.38 -13.61
N GLY A 121 4.86 -11.00 -14.65
CA GLY A 121 4.81 -10.50 -16.02
C GLY A 121 3.38 -10.42 -16.55
N GLU A 122 2.56 -11.43 -16.32
CA GLU A 122 1.13 -11.41 -16.71
C GLU A 122 0.37 -10.23 -16.08
N SER A 123 0.67 -9.89 -14.84
CA SER A 123 0.07 -8.70 -14.20
C SER A 123 0.59 -7.39 -14.83
N ALA A 124 1.88 -7.31 -15.14
CA ALA A 124 2.48 -6.15 -15.77
C ALA A 124 1.99 -5.94 -17.22
N LYS A 125 1.75 -7.04 -17.94
CA LYS A 125 1.19 -7.03 -19.30
C LYS A 125 -0.16 -6.32 -19.36
N LYS A 126 -1.02 -6.51 -18.36
CA LYS A 126 -2.32 -5.83 -18.27
C LYS A 126 -2.17 -4.31 -18.23
N TYR A 127 -1.19 -3.80 -17.50
CA TYR A 127 -0.91 -2.36 -17.44
C TYR A 127 -0.31 -1.84 -18.74
N LEU A 128 0.66 -2.56 -19.33
CA LEU A 128 1.28 -2.20 -20.61
C LEU A 128 0.26 -2.07 -21.75
N ALA A 129 -0.82 -2.84 -21.73
CA ALA A 129 -1.86 -2.82 -22.75
C ALA A 129 -2.75 -1.55 -22.68
N THR A 130 -2.71 -0.78 -21.59
CA THR A 130 -3.55 0.40 -21.38
C THR A 130 -2.81 1.70 -21.71
N ASP A 131 -3.53 2.72 -22.18
CA ASP A 131 -2.95 4.04 -22.43
C ASP A 131 -2.50 4.71 -21.13
N LYS A 132 -3.24 4.52 -20.03
CA LYS A 132 -2.82 4.93 -18.68
C LYS A 132 -1.49 4.29 -18.30
N GLY A 133 -1.33 2.99 -18.48
CA GLY A 133 -0.07 2.30 -18.16
C GLY A 133 1.12 2.81 -18.96
N LYS A 134 0.91 3.11 -20.26
CA LYS A 134 1.94 3.72 -21.11
C LYS A 134 2.30 5.13 -20.64
N ALA A 135 1.31 5.94 -20.30
CA ALA A 135 1.53 7.29 -19.79
C ALA A 135 2.28 7.28 -18.45
N VAL A 136 1.83 6.45 -17.52
CA VAL A 136 2.45 6.31 -16.19
C VAL A 136 3.90 5.85 -16.29
N ILE A 137 4.19 4.82 -17.09
CA ILE A 137 5.58 4.33 -17.20
C ILE A 137 6.48 5.34 -17.90
N ALA A 138 5.98 6.07 -18.91
CA ALA A 138 6.73 7.12 -19.58
C ALA A 138 7.08 8.27 -18.62
N ALA A 139 6.10 8.77 -17.87
CA ALA A 139 6.31 9.81 -16.86
C ALA A 139 7.29 9.34 -15.78
N LEU A 140 7.11 8.12 -15.26
CA LEU A 140 7.98 7.55 -14.24
C LEU A 140 9.44 7.44 -14.71
N LEU A 141 9.67 6.96 -15.92
CA LEU A 141 11.02 6.86 -16.50
C LEU A 141 11.65 8.25 -16.70
N ALA A 142 10.88 9.23 -17.18
CA ALA A 142 11.35 10.61 -17.35
C ALA A 142 11.75 11.24 -16.01
N GLN A 143 10.93 11.10 -14.96
CA GLN A 143 11.27 11.61 -13.63
C GLN A 143 12.47 10.87 -13.01
N ALA A 144 12.54 9.57 -13.15
CA ALA A 144 13.66 8.77 -12.67
C ALA A 144 14.99 9.21 -13.32
N GLN A 145 14.98 9.45 -14.62
CA GLN A 145 16.15 9.96 -15.35
C GLN A 145 16.52 11.39 -14.89
N ARG A 146 15.53 12.28 -14.71
CA ARG A 146 15.76 13.66 -14.28
C ARG A 146 16.38 13.73 -12.87
N ILE A 147 15.93 12.88 -11.98
CA ILE A 147 16.38 12.83 -10.56
C ILE A 147 17.69 12.03 -10.41
N GLY A 148 18.02 11.15 -11.36
CA GLY A 148 19.13 10.21 -11.24
C GLY A 148 18.87 9.04 -10.31
N ALA A 149 17.59 8.62 -10.19
CA ALA A 149 17.13 7.51 -9.34
C ALA A 149 16.57 6.36 -10.18
N ALA A 150 16.39 5.18 -9.57
CA ALA A 150 15.72 4.08 -10.25
C ALA A 150 14.20 4.33 -10.30
N PRO A 151 13.48 3.88 -11.35
CA PRO A 151 12.02 4.03 -11.43
C PRO A 151 11.28 3.46 -10.23
N SER A 152 11.73 2.33 -9.69
CA SER A 152 11.19 1.74 -8.47
C SER A 152 11.35 2.64 -7.24
N GLU A 153 12.45 3.38 -7.15
CA GLU A 153 12.72 4.32 -6.05
C GLU A 153 11.75 5.50 -6.12
N VAL A 154 11.56 6.05 -7.32
CA VAL A 154 10.61 7.16 -7.56
C VAL A 154 9.17 6.73 -7.28
N ALA A 155 8.76 5.52 -7.73
CA ALA A 155 7.41 5.01 -7.49
C ALA A 155 7.09 4.81 -5.99
N ILE A 156 8.06 4.30 -5.21
CA ILE A 156 7.90 4.13 -3.77
C ILE A 156 7.91 5.49 -3.07
N ALA A 157 8.83 6.39 -3.43
CA ALA A 157 8.87 7.73 -2.88
C ALA A 157 7.57 8.49 -3.15
N TRP A 158 7.00 8.37 -4.36
CA TRP A 158 5.69 8.96 -4.68
C TRP A 158 4.58 8.44 -3.75
N CYS A 159 4.50 7.14 -3.46
CA CYS A 159 3.54 6.60 -2.50
C CYS A 159 3.70 7.26 -1.12
N ARG A 160 4.94 7.41 -0.66
CA ARG A 160 5.25 7.98 0.66
C ARG A 160 4.83 9.46 0.77
N GLU A 161 4.91 10.22 -0.32
CA GLU A 161 4.52 11.64 -0.35
C GLU A 161 2.99 11.87 -0.33
N LYS A 162 2.20 10.80 -0.46
CA LYS A 162 0.73 10.94 -0.47
C LYS A 162 0.14 11.07 0.92
N SER A 163 -0.73 12.04 1.08
CA SER A 163 -1.48 12.25 2.33
C SER A 163 -2.19 10.96 2.76
N GLY A 164 -2.15 10.68 4.06
CA GLY A 164 -2.77 9.47 4.62
C GLY A 164 -1.95 8.20 4.48
N ILE A 165 -0.89 8.18 3.66
CA ILE A 165 0.05 7.04 3.60
C ILE A 165 1.11 7.20 4.69
N THR A 166 1.17 6.21 5.58
CA THR A 166 2.21 6.14 6.62
C THR A 166 3.50 5.53 6.08
N ALA A 167 3.37 4.42 5.35
CA ALA A 167 4.51 3.76 4.71
C ALA A 167 4.06 2.80 3.60
N PRO A 168 4.70 2.79 2.43
CA PRO A 168 4.54 1.72 1.46
C PRO A 168 5.30 0.47 1.91
N ILE A 169 4.71 -0.72 1.71
CA ILE A 169 5.43 -1.97 1.93
C ILE A 169 5.93 -2.54 0.59
N ALA A 170 7.15 -3.03 0.62
CA ALA A 170 7.79 -3.67 -0.52
C ALA A 170 8.71 -4.80 -0.06
N SER A 171 9.02 -5.74 -0.95
CA SER A 171 9.94 -6.83 -0.67
C SER A 171 11.08 -6.88 -1.67
N ALA A 172 12.25 -7.29 -1.21
CA ALA A 172 13.44 -7.54 -2.03
C ALA A 172 13.80 -9.02 -2.02
N THR A 173 14.26 -9.53 -3.17
CA THR A 173 14.78 -10.90 -3.33
C THR A 173 16.29 -10.91 -3.64
N SER A 174 16.91 -9.72 -3.67
CA SER A 174 18.36 -9.55 -3.84
C SER A 174 18.86 -8.36 -3.03
N LEU A 175 20.17 -8.33 -2.76
CA LEU A 175 20.82 -7.22 -2.05
C LEU A 175 20.65 -5.90 -2.80
N SER A 176 20.78 -5.91 -4.13
CA SER A 176 20.59 -4.71 -4.96
C SER A 176 19.20 -4.13 -4.85
N GLN A 177 18.16 -4.99 -4.82
CA GLN A 177 16.78 -4.54 -4.58
C GLN A 177 16.62 -3.96 -3.17
N MET A 178 17.19 -4.58 -2.14
CA MET A 178 17.15 -4.04 -0.79
C MET A 178 17.80 -2.65 -0.72
N GLN A 179 18.97 -2.48 -1.31
CA GLN A 179 19.63 -1.17 -1.40
C GLN A 179 18.77 -0.13 -2.12
N SER A 180 18.06 -0.52 -3.18
CA SER A 180 17.11 0.37 -3.86
C SER A 180 15.94 0.77 -2.95
N LEU A 181 15.37 -0.18 -2.18
CA LEU A 181 14.32 0.14 -1.21
C LEU A 181 14.79 1.13 -0.12
N ILE A 182 16.03 0.98 0.36
CA ILE A 182 16.62 1.91 1.33
C ILE A 182 16.78 3.31 0.72
N ARG A 183 17.25 3.41 -0.53
CA ARG A 183 17.33 4.71 -1.22
C ARG A 183 15.95 5.33 -1.43
N ALA A 184 14.95 4.53 -1.81
CA ALA A 184 13.57 4.97 -1.96
C ALA A 184 12.99 5.58 -0.68
N ALA A 185 13.35 5.03 0.48
CA ALA A 185 12.88 5.54 1.78
C ALA A 185 13.45 6.92 2.12
N ALA A 186 14.60 7.29 1.55
CA ALA A 186 15.26 8.59 1.75
C ALA A 186 15.08 9.56 0.57
N LEU A 187 14.51 9.10 -0.56
CA LEU A 187 14.37 9.91 -1.76
C LEU A 187 13.25 10.94 -1.58
N GLU A 188 13.58 12.22 -1.68
CA GLU A 188 12.62 13.31 -1.70
C GLU A 188 12.26 13.68 -3.14
N LEU A 189 10.97 13.78 -3.43
CA LEU A 189 10.48 14.23 -4.72
C LEU A 189 10.09 15.71 -4.66
N ASP A 190 10.51 16.48 -5.64
CA ASP A 190 10.02 17.85 -5.80
C ASP A 190 8.57 17.89 -6.27
N LYS A 191 7.93 19.04 -6.13
CA LYS A 191 6.51 19.25 -6.49
C LYS A 191 6.22 18.97 -7.96
N ASP A 192 7.17 19.26 -8.84
CA ASP A 192 7.00 19.08 -10.28
C ASP A 192 7.00 17.59 -10.64
N SER A 193 7.86 16.80 -10.00
CA SER A 193 7.85 15.33 -10.14
C SER A 193 6.55 14.72 -9.66
N ILE A 194 6.07 15.15 -8.49
CA ILE A 194 4.81 14.65 -7.93
C ILE A 194 3.64 15.00 -8.86
N ALA A 195 3.57 16.26 -9.33
CA ALA A 195 2.53 16.71 -10.22
C ALA A 195 2.53 15.94 -11.56
N ALA A 196 3.69 15.75 -12.18
CA ALA A 196 3.81 14.98 -13.42
C ALA A 196 3.36 13.51 -13.29
N LEU A 197 3.70 12.88 -12.15
CA LEU A 197 3.27 11.51 -11.86
C LEU A 197 1.77 11.45 -11.54
N ASP A 198 1.23 12.45 -10.86
CA ASP A 198 -0.19 12.56 -10.55
C ASP A 198 -1.02 12.73 -11.81
N GLU A 199 -0.62 13.61 -12.73
CA GLU A 199 -1.27 13.83 -14.03
C GLU A 199 -1.27 12.54 -14.88
N ALA A 200 -0.13 11.88 -14.99
CA ALA A 200 -0.02 10.64 -15.78
C ALA A 200 -0.83 9.48 -15.21
N SER A 201 -1.13 9.49 -13.91
CA SER A 201 -1.81 8.41 -13.18
C SER A 201 -3.26 8.72 -12.79
N ALA A 202 -3.80 9.84 -13.26
CA ALA A 202 -5.18 10.26 -13.00
C ALA A 202 -6.24 9.29 -13.58
#